data_a9c7fe128491ba1cf94d9ff78da0ad53
#
_entry.id   a9c7fe128491ba1cf94d9ff78da0ad53
#
_cell.length_a   1.000
_cell.length_b   1.000
_cell.length_c   1.000
_cell.angle_alpha   90.00
_cell.angle_beta   90.00
_cell.angle_gamma   90.00
#
_symmetry.space_group_name_H-M   'P 1'
#
loop_
_entity.id
_entity.type
_entity.pdbx_description
1 polymer ?
#
loop_
_entity_poly.entity_id
_entity_poly.type
_entity_poly.pdbx_seq_one_letter_code
_entity_poly.pdbx_strand_id
1 'polypeptide(L)'
;VLGFALSSSLIGVIVARALQTLGYQAAASAYMILATSIRDPKRRGLYVGLMCAAFQGGTALGMLVGGLLADGNWAILLLIPLAGLACVPVMGRRVPARSRAGRVDVTGLAIFSSCALLLTLAAANPRWWLVGGLALAAAAFWWHIGRARDPFITRSFFTNVPWVRSISLILVVYCMNFTLAPLMNGIGSTLYGLK
;
A
#
# COMPACT_ATOMS: atom_id res chain seq x y z
N VAL A 1 -17.96 4.01 -5.84
CA VAL A 1 -18.98 4.74 -6.61
C VAL A 1 -18.35 5.37 -7.85
N LEU A 2 -17.36 6.28 -7.68
CA LEU A 2 -16.68 6.94 -8.81
C LEU A 2 -16.13 5.94 -9.84
N GLY A 3 -15.47 4.86 -9.39
CA GLY A 3 -14.95 3.84 -10.28
C GLY A 3 -16.05 3.11 -11.07
N PHE A 4 -17.21 2.88 -10.47
CA PHE A 4 -18.37 2.29 -11.14
C PHE A 4 -18.98 3.26 -12.17
N ALA A 5 -19.17 4.52 -11.79
CA ALA A 5 -19.72 5.54 -12.68
C ALA A 5 -18.78 5.84 -13.88
N LEU A 6 -17.47 5.69 -13.70
CA LEU A 6 -16.45 5.93 -14.72
C LEU A 6 -15.90 4.64 -15.33
N SER A 7 -16.58 3.50 -15.16
CA SER A 7 -16.12 2.18 -15.63
C SER A 7 -15.97 2.09 -17.16
N SER A 8 -16.61 2.99 -17.91
CA SER A 8 -16.43 3.13 -19.36
C SER A 8 -15.13 3.84 -19.78
N SER A 9 -14.43 4.49 -18.84
CA SER A 9 -13.19 5.22 -19.08
C SER A 9 -12.04 4.62 -18.30
N LEU A 10 -11.01 4.12 -18.99
CA LEU A 10 -9.79 3.59 -18.35
C LEU A 10 -9.15 4.60 -17.40
N ILE A 11 -9.04 5.85 -17.82
CA ILE A 11 -8.47 6.93 -17.00
C ILE A 11 -9.30 7.16 -15.74
N GLY A 12 -10.63 7.17 -15.89
CA GLY A 12 -11.56 7.31 -14.77
C GLY A 12 -11.40 6.20 -13.72
N VAL A 13 -11.26 4.96 -14.17
CA VAL A 13 -11.01 3.81 -13.29
C VAL A 13 -9.66 3.94 -12.57
N ILE A 14 -8.60 4.34 -13.28
CA ILE A 14 -7.26 4.52 -12.68
C ILE A 14 -7.30 5.60 -11.59
N VAL A 15 -7.91 6.76 -11.86
CA VAL A 15 -8.03 7.84 -10.88
C VAL A 15 -8.84 7.40 -9.67
N ALA A 16 -9.98 6.73 -9.89
CA ALA A 16 -10.81 6.21 -8.81
C ALA A 16 -10.06 5.19 -7.93
N ARG A 17 -9.26 4.32 -8.54
CA ARG A 17 -8.40 3.36 -7.82
C ARG A 17 -7.28 4.04 -7.04
N ALA A 18 -6.67 5.08 -7.60
CA ALA A 18 -5.66 5.86 -6.89
C ALA A 18 -6.25 6.51 -5.63
N LEU A 19 -7.42 7.15 -5.74
CA LEU A 19 -8.12 7.75 -4.60
C LEU A 19 -8.54 6.69 -3.56
N GLN A 20 -9.03 5.54 -4.00
CA GLN A 20 -9.38 4.42 -3.13
C GLN A 20 -8.15 3.92 -2.35
N THR A 21 -7.02 3.78 -3.03
CA THR A 21 -5.77 3.32 -2.41
C THR A 21 -5.25 4.33 -1.38
N LEU A 22 -5.33 5.63 -1.68
CA LEU A 22 -4.97 6.69 -0.73
C LEU A 22 -5.83 6.63 0.53
N GLY A 23 -7.14 6.49 0.39
CA GLY A 23 -8.07 6.36 1.52
C GLY A 23 -7.79 5.12 2.38
N TYR A 24 -7.54 4.00 1.72
CA TYR A 24 -7.18 2.75 2.36
C TYR A 24 -5.87 2.87 3.17
N GLN A 25 -4.82 3.43 2.59
CA GLN A 25 -3.54 3.63 3.26
C GLN A 25 -3.64 4.62 4.44
N ALA A 26 -4.43 5.67 4.29
CA ALA A 26 -4.69 6.61 5.38
C ALA A 26 -5.39 5.93 6.56
N ALA A 27 -6.40 5.10 6.30
CA ALA A 27 -7.12 4.35 7.33
C ALA A 27 -6.21 3.33 8.04
N ALA A 28 -5.41 2.58 7.27
CA ALA A 28 -4.45 1.61 7.82
C ALA A 28 -3.39 2.28 8.69
N SER A 29 -2.87 3.43 8.25
CA SER A 29 -1.89 4.22 9.01
C SER A 29 -2.49 4.78 10.30
N ALA A 30 -3.71 5.33 10.24
CA ALA A 30 -4.41 5.82 11.42
C ALA A 30 -4.66 4.71 12.44
N TYR A 31 -5.09 3.53 11.99
CA TYR A 31 -5.26 2.37 12.87
C TYR A 31 -3.94 1.97 13.52
N MET A 32 -2.84 1.90 12.75
CA MET A 32 -1.53 1.52 13.28
C MET A 32 -1.04 2.50 14.34
N ILE A 33 -1.21 3.81 14.12
CA ILE A 33 -0.88 4.85 15.11
C ILE A 33 -1.68 4.64 16.40
N LEU A 34 -2.98 4.38 16.29
CA LEU A 34 -3.84 4.12 17.44
C LEU A 34 -3.45 2.83 18.17
N ALA A 35 -3.23 1.75 17.44
CA ALA A 35 -2.85 0.46 18.01
C ALA A 35 -1.49 0.52 18.72
N THR A 36 -0.52 1.22 18.14
CA THR A 36 0.83 1.38 18.73
C THR A 36 0.85 2.35 19.91
N SER A 37 -0.14 3.25 20.04
CA SER A 37 -0.28 4.15 21.19
C SER A 37 -0.75 3.45 22.49
N ILE A 38 -1.21 2.20 22.39
CA ILE A 38 -1.65 1.40 23.54
C ILE A 38 -0.45 1.03 24.39
N ARG A 39 -0.49 1.38 25.67
CA ARG A 39 0.62 1.16 26.62
C ARG A 39 0.84 -0.31 26.96
N ASP A 40 -0.24 -1.10 27.05
CA ASP A 40 -0.17 -2.52 27.38
C ASP A 40 0.37 -3.33 26.17
N PRO A 41 1.54 -4.01 26.27
CA PRO A 41 2.14 -4.75 25.16
C PRO A 41 1.24 -5.89 24.66
N LYS A 42 0.50 -6.56 25.54
CA LYS A 42 -0.39 -7.68 25.17
C LYS A 42 -1.55 -7.19 24.31
N ARG A 43 -2.21 -6.12 24.73
CA ARG A 43 -3.31 -5.50 23.98
C ARG A 43 -2.83 -4.91 22.67
N ARG A 44 -1.66 -4.24 22.68
CA ARG A 44 -1.05 -3.71 21.46
C ARG A 44 -0.80 -4.82 20.44
N GLY A 45 -0.18 -5.95 20.88
CA GLY A 45 0.05 -7.11 20.03
C GLY A 45 -1.24 -7.70 19.47
N LEU A 46 -2.29 -7.81 20.29
CA LEU A 46 -3.61 -8.28 19.86
C LEU A 46 -4.21 -7.39 18.76
N TYR A 47 -4.22 -6.06 18.94
CA TYR A 47 -4.79 -5.14 17.95
C TYR A 47 -3.99 -5.13 16.65
N VAL A 48 -2.66 -5.16 16.72
CA VAL A 48 -1.83 -5.27 15.51
C VAL A 48 -2.06 -6.62 14.81
N GLY A 49 -2.13 -7.71 15.57
CA GLY A 49 -2.44 -9.05 15.03
C GLY A 49 -3.81 -9.12 14.38
N LEU A 50 -4.83 -8.51 15.00
CA LEU A 50 -6.18 -8.44 14.43
C LEU A 50 -6.21 -7.65 13.11
N MET A 51 -5.45 -6.56 13.02
CA MET A 51 -5.30 -5.81 11.77
C MET A 51 -4.67 -6.66 10.68
N CYS A 52 -3.59 -7.39 10.99
CA CYS A 52 -2.94 -8.27 10.03
C CYS A 52 -3.88 -9.40 9.58
N ALA A 53 -4.63 -10.00 10.51
CA ALA A 53 -5.61 -11.03 10.20
C ALA A 53 -6.76 -10.51 9.32
N ALA A 54 -7.28 -9.32 9.62
CA ALA A 54 -8.30 -8.67 8.80
C ALA A 54 -7.79 -8.33 7.39
N PHE A 55 -6.54 -7.91 7.29
CA PHE A 55 -5.90 -7.61 6.02
C PHE A 55 -5.77 -8.87 5.14
N GLN A 56 -5.22 -9.94 5.70
CA GLN A 56 -5.04 -11.21 4.98
C GLN A 56 -6.38 -11.88 4.65
N GLY A 57 -7.30 -11.89 5.60
CA GLY A 57 -8.66 -12.41 5.39
C GLY A 57 -9.41 -11.60 4.32
N GLY A 58 -9.32 -10.28 4.35
CA GLY A 58 -9.90 -9.41 3.33
C GLY A 58 -9.30 -9.64 1.94
N THR A 59 -7.99 -9.87 1.86
CA THR A 59 -7.31 -10.20 0.60
C THR A 59 -7.78 -11.55 0.05
N ALA A 60 -7.85 -12.58 0.90
CA ALA A 60 -8.32 -13.92 0.50
C ALA A 60 -9.77 -13.89 0.03
N LEU A 61 -10.66 -13.22 0.79
CA LEU A 61 -12.06 -13.03 0.38
C LEU A 61 -12.18 -12.21 -0.89
N GLY A 62 -11.37 -11.17 -1.06
CA GLY A 62 -11.33 -10.35 -2.26
C GLY A 62 -10.93 -11.15 -3.50
N MET A 63 -9.96 -12.04 -3.39
CA MET A 63 -9.55 -12.93 -4.47
C MET A 63 -10.66 -13.92 -4.82
N LEU A 64 -11.30 -14.54 -3.81
CA LEU A 64 -12.39 -15.49 -4.01
C LEU A 64 -13.59 -14.82 -4.70
N VAL A 65 -14.06 -13.71 -4.16
CA VAL A 65 -15.19 -12.96 -4.72
C VAL A 65 -14.84 -12.37 -6.09
N GLY A 66 -13.60 -11.88 -6.26
CA GLY A 66 -13.09 -11.41 -7.53
C GLY A 66 -13.10 -12.49 -8.61
N GLY A 67 -12.65 -13.70 -8.28
CA GLY A 67 -12.70 -14.85 -9.20
C GLY A 67 -14.12 -15.24 -9.58
N LEU A 68 -15.03 -15.32 -8.60
CA LEU A 68 -16.43 -15.68 -8.84
C LEU A 68 -17.20 -14.65 -9.69
N LEU A 69 -16.82 -13.38 -9.61
CA LEU A 69 -17.48 -12.29 -10.34
C LEU A 69 -16.75 -11.88 -11.62
N ALA A 70 -15.60 -12.49 -11.90
CA ALA A 70 -14.78 -12.13 -13.08
C ALA A 70 -15.52 -12.35 -14.40
N ASP A 71 -16.32 -13.41 -14.49
CA ASP A 71 -17.09 -13.76 -15.69
C ASP A 71 -18.39 -12.95 -15.83
N GLY A 72 -18.76 -12.14 -14.84
CA GLY A 72 -19.95 -11.31 -14.81
C GLY A 72 -19.64 -9.82 -14.99
N ASN A 73 -20.44 -8.99 -14.32
CA ASN A 73 -20.24 -7.54 -14.33
C ASN A 73 -19.13 -7.12 -13.35
N TRP A 74 -17.88 -7.10 -13.82
CA TRP A 74 -16.69 -6.71 -13.03
C TRP A 74 -16.82 -5.34 -12.34
N ALA A 75 -17.66 -4.43 -12.89
CA ALA A 75 -17.89 -3.11 -12.31
C ALA A 75 -18.53 -3.18 -10.90
N ILE A 76 -19.25 -4.27 -10.60
CA ILE A 76 -19.82 -4.50 -9.26
C ILE A 76 -18.73 -4.61 -8.20
N LEU A 77 -17.55 -5.12 -8.55
CA LEU A 77 -16.40 -5.20 -7.62
C LEU A 77 -15.98 -3.81 -7.10
N LEU A 78 -16.24 -2.76 -7.87
CA LEU A 78 -15.94 -1.37 -7.46
C LEU A 78 -16.94 -0.84 -6.42
N LEU A 79 -18.04 -1.52 -6.18
CA LEU A 79 -19.05 -1.16 -5.17
C LEU A 79 -18.77 -1.82 -3.81
N ILE A 80 -17.99 -2.91 -3.76
CA ILE A 80 -17.67 -3.61 -2.51
C ILE A 80 -17.08 -2.68 -1.43
N PRO A 81 -16.17 -1.74 -1.76
CA PRO A 81 -15.65 -0.78 -0.78
C PRO A 81 -16.69 0.14 -0.17
N LEU A 82 -17.90 0.26 -0.74
CA LEU A 82 -19.00 1.02 -0.16
C LEU A 82 -19.44 0.47 1.21
N ALA A 83 -19.31 -0.84 1.41
CA ALA A 83 -19.58 -1.45 2.71
C ALA A 83 -18.71 -0.83 3.82
N GLY A 84 -17.48 -0.39 3.48
CA GLY A 84 -16.60 0.33 4.40
C GLY A 84 -17.13 1.71 4.81
N LEU A 85 -17.96 2.36 3.98
CA LEU A 85 -18.57 3.66 4.33
C LEU A 85 -19.52 3.56 5.52
N ALA A 86 -20.14 2.39 5.75
CA ALA A 86 -20.97 2.17 6.92
C ALA A 86 -20.20 2.29 8.23
N CYS A 87 -18.88 2.08 8.21
CA CYS A 87 -18.02 2.22 9.39
C CYS A 87 -17.61 3.67 9.67
N VAL A 88 -17.70 4.57 8.68
CA VAL A 88 -17.24 5.97 8.80
C VAL A 88 -17.93 6.75 9.96
N PRO A 89 -19.27 6.71 10.13
CA PRO A 89 -19.93 7.43 11.21
C PRO A 89 -19.55 6.88 12.60
N VAL A 90 -19.25 5.59 12.70
CA VAL A 90 -18.80 4.97 13.95
C VAL A 90 -17.38 5.41 14.29
N MET A 91 -16.49 5.45 13.31
CA MET A 91 -15.11 5.90 13.48
C MET A 91 -15.03 7.40 13.77
N GLY A 92 -15.79 8.23 13.05
CA GLY A 92 -15.78 9.68 13.22
C GLY A 92 -16.20 10.15 14.62
N ARG A 93 -17.05 9.38 15.29
CA ARG A 93 -17.48 9.68 16.68
C ARG A 93 -16.45 9.29 17.74
N ARG A 94 -15.56 8.35 17.44
CA ARG A 94 -14.64 7.76 18.42
C ARG A 94 -13.18 8.19 18.26
N VAL A 95 -12.80 8.72 17.12
CA VAL A 95 -11.45 9.19 16.88
C VAL A 95 -11.36 10.68 17.22
N PRO A 96 -10.66 11.05 18.30
CA PRO A 96 -10.47 12.47 18.62
C PRO A 96 -9.66 13.11 17.50
N ALA A 97 -10.19 14.19 16.94
CA ALA A 97 -9.50 15.01 15.93
C ALA A 97 -8.33 15.76 16.61
N ARG A 98 -7.25 15.06 16.92
CA ARG A 98 -5.98 15.66 17.32
C ARG A 98 -5.19 16.00 16.07
N SER A 99 -5.52 17.12 15.47
CA SER A 99 -4.70 17.75 14.46
C SER A 99 -3.46 18.37 15.12
N ARG A 100 -2.37 17.64 15.20
CA ARG A 100 -1.05 18.27 15.24
C ARG A 100 -0.69 18.61 13.82
N ALA A 101 -0.74 19.88 13.47
CA ALA A 101 -0.22 20.38 12.22
C ALA A 101 1.31 20.18 12.19
N GLY A 102 1.76 18.99 11.81
CA GLY A 102 3.14 18.73 11.46
C GLY A 102 3.41 19.27 10.06
N ARG A 103 4.58 19.83 9.82
CA ARG A 103 5.02 20.16 8.46
C ARG A 103 5.25 18.85 7.72
N VAL A 104 4.53 18.66 6.61
CA VAL A 104 4.74 17.51 5.74
C VAL A 104 5.86 17.86 4.76
N ASP A 105 6.87 17.02 4.69
CA ASP A 105 7.94 17.14 3.68
C ASP A 105 7.41 16.67 2.32
N VAL A 106 6.69 17.57 1.65
CA VAL A 106 6.09 17.30 0.33
C VAL A 106 7.18 17.02 -0.71
N THR A 107 8.32 17.68 -0.62
CA THR A 107 9.45 17.49 -1.54
C THR A 107 10.07 16.11 -1.38
N GLY A 108 10.35 15.69 -0.15
CA GLY A 108 10.86 14.34 0.14
C GLY A 108 9.87 13.26 -0.29
N LEU A 109 8.58 13.46 -0.05
CA LEU A 109 7.53 12.55 -0.48
C LEU A 109 7.44 12.44 -2.00
N ALA A 110 7.55 13.56 -2.73
CA ALA A 110 7.52 13.57 -4.19
C ALA A 110 8.72 12.83 -4.79
N ILE A 111 9.93 13.08 -4.26
CA ILE A 111 11.15 12.38 -4.71
C ILE A 111 11.04 10.88 -4.42
N PHE A 112 10.57 10.50 -3.23
CA PHE A 112 10.38 9.10 -2.85
C PHE A 112 9.36 8.39 -3.76
N SER A 113 8.24 9.06 -4.05
CA SER A 113 7.21 8.55 -4.98
C SER A 113 7.76 8.38 -6.39
N SER A 114 8.61 9.30 -6.84
CA SER A 114 9.30 9.22 -8.13
C SER A 114 10.27 8.04 -8.18
N CYS A 115 11.01 7.77 -7.10
CA CYS A 115 11.85 6.58 -6.98
C CYS A 115 11.03 5.29 -7.10
N ALA A 116 9.90 5.20 -6.39
CA ALA A 116 9.02 4.04 -6.44
C ALA A 116 8.44 3.82 -7.84
N LEU A 117 8.02 4.89 -8.51
CA LEU A 117 7.50 4.84 -9.88
C LEU A 117 8.59 4.37 -10.86
N LEU A 118 9.78 4.97 -10.81
CA LEU A 118 10.89 4.60 -11.68
C LEU A 118 11.34 3.16 -11.45
N LEU A 119 11.36 2.70 -10.19
CA LEU A 119 11.66 1.31 -9.86
C LEU A 119 10.63 0.35 -10.48
N THR A 120 9.34 0.66 -10.36
CA THR A 120 8.27 -0.16 -10.95
C THR A 120 8.35 -0.19 -12.48
N LEU A 121 8.60 0.95 -13.11
CA LEU A 121 8.77 1.04 -14.57
C LEU A 121 10.02 0.31 -15.06
N ALA A 122 11.14 0.41 -14.34
CA ALA A 122 12.37 -0.29 -14.66
C ALA A 122 12.23 -1.81 -14.50
N ALA A 123 11.45 -2.27 -13.52
CA ALA A 123 11.15 -3.68 -13.33
C ALA A 123 10.24 -4.24 -14.45
N ALA A 124 9.26 -3.45 -14.89
CA ALA A 124 8.34 -3.83 -15.97
C ALA A 124 9.01 -3.80 -17.35
N ASN A 125 9.87 -2.81 -17.60
CA ASN A 125 10.58 -2.60 -18.86
C ASN A 125 12.03 -2.19 -18.56
N PRO A 126 12.99 -3.13 -18.50
CA PRO A 126 14.36 -2.82 -18.15
C PRO A 126 15.04 -2.03 -19.28
N ARG A 127 15.02 -0.71 -19.16
CA ARG A 127 15.71 0.22 -20.08
C ARG A 127 16.77 0.98 -19.30
N TRP A 128 17.96 1.13 -19.89
CA TRP A 128 19.11 1.76 -19.25
C TRP A 128 18.82 3.19 -18.72
N TRP A 129 18.00 3.98 -19.44
CA TRP A 129 17.62 5.34 -19.03
C TRP A 129 16.69 5.36 -17.80
N LEU A 130 15.86 4.33 -17.59
CA LEU A 130 15.04 4.20 -16.36
C LEU A 130 15.91 3.87 -15.15
N VAL A 131 16.92 3.04 -15.34
CA VAL A 131 17.90 2.72 -14.28
C VAL A 131 18.72 3.96 -13.93
N GLY A 132 19.15 4.74 -14.94
CA GLY A 132 19.82 6.02 -14.73
C GLY A 132 18.94 7.04 -14.00
N GLY A 133 17.67 7.15 -14.40
CA GLY A 133 16.68 7.99 -13.73
C GLY A 133 16.44 7.59 -12.27
N LEU A 134 16.35 6.28 -11.99
CA LEU A 134 16.21 5.75 -10.64
C LEU A 134 17.44 6.08 -9.79
N ALA A 135 18.64 5.91 -10.32
CA ALA A 135 19.87 6.25 -9.62
C ALA A 135 19.95 7.74 -9.27
N LEU A 136 19.57 8.61 -10.22
CA LEU A 136 19.49 10.07 -10.00
C LEU A 136 18.45 10.43 -8.94
N ALA A 137 17.26 9.85 -9.00
CA ALA A 137 16.21 10.09 -8.02
C ALA A 137 16.61 9.60 -6.62
N ALA A 138 17.27 8.44 -6.53
CA ALA A 138 17.78 7.93 -5.26
C ALA A 138 18.89 8.82 -4.68
N ALA A 139 19.80 9.32 -5.51
CA ALA A 139 20.83 10.26 -5.11
C ALA A 139 20.22 11.60 -4.64
N ALA A 140 19.23 12.13 -5.36
CA ALA A 140 18.49 13.33 -4.99
C ALA A 140 17.75 13.12 -3.65
N PHE A 141 17.13 11.96 -3.45
CA PHE A 141 16.48 11.61 -2.18
C PHE A 141 17.49 11.60 -1.03
N TRP A 142 18.63 10.92 -1.22
CA TRP A 142 19.69 10.84 -0.21
C TRP A 142 20.24 12.22 0.16
N TRP A 143 20.43 13.07 -0.83
CA TRP A 143 20.86 14.45 -0.61
C TRP A 143 19.80 15.28 0.12
N HIS A 144 18.53 15.16 -0.28
CA HIS A 144 17.40 15.86 0.33
C HIS A 144 17.24 15.52 1.82
N ILE A 145 17.22 14.23 2.17
CA ILE A 145 17.08 13.81 3.58
C ILE A 145 18.24 14.22 4.47
N GLY A 146 19.37 14.62 3.87
CA GLY A 146 20.51 15.15 4.61
C GLY A 146 20.45 16.64 4.88
N ARG A 147 19.61 17.37 4.13
CA ARG A 147 19.49 18.84 4.21
C ARG A 147 18.17 19.33 4.79
N ALA A 148 17.10 18.55 4.66
CA ALA A 148 15.79 18.91 5.17
C ALA A 148 15.80 19.00 6.71
N ARG A 149 15.16 20.05 7.26
CA ARG A 149 15.03 20.23 8.73
C ARG A 149 14.14 19.16 9.36
N ASP A 150 13.05 18.80 8.68
CA ASP A 150 12.10 17.77 9.10
C ASP A 150 11.85 16.82 7.93
N PRO A 151 12.81 15.91 7.60
CA PRO A 151 12.68 15.03 6.46
C PRO A 151 11.62 13.95 6.73
N PHE A 152 10.89 13.55 5.68
CA PHE A 152 9.91 12.45 5.72
C PHE A 152 10.51 11.14 6.27
N ILE A 153 11.76 10.85 5.91
CA ILE A 153 12.56 9.73 6.46
C ILE A 153 13.92 10.30 6.86
N THR A 154 14.35 10.02 8.07
CA THR A 154 15.67 10.46 8.57
C THR A 154 16.79 9.52 8.10
N ARG A 155 18.01 10.03 7.96
CA ARG A 155 19.18 9.20 7.64
C ARG A 155 19.41 8.10 8.68
N SER A 156 19.10 8.36 9.95
CA SER A 156 19.21 7.37 11.03
C SER A 156 18.33 6.13 10.81
N PHE A 157 17.26 6.23 10.02
CA PHE A 157 16.44 5.10 9.62
C PHE A 157 17.25 4.06 8.82
N PHE A 158 18.10 4.52 7.91
CA PHE A 158 18.94 3.65 7.07
C PHE A 158 20.21 3.17 7.75
N THR A 159 20.67 3.88 8.78
CA THR A 159 21.90 3.52 9.54
C THR A 159 21.61 2.63 10.75
N ASN A 160 20.34 2.48 11.15
CA ASN A 160 19.95 1.60 12.25
C ASN A 160 19.92 0.13 11.77
N VAL A 161 21.03 -0.57 11.99
CA VAL A 161 21.23 -1.96 11.53
C VAL A 161 20.09 -2.91 11.93
N PRO A 162 19.59 -2.95 13.18
CA PRO A 162 18.44 -3.78 13.57
C PRO A 162 17.20 -3.51 12.73
N TRP A 163 16.91 -2.25 12.44
CA TRP A 163 15.77 -1.82 11.61
C TRP A 163 15.92 -2.28 10.16
N VAL A 164 17.08 -1.99 9.57
CA VAL A 164 17.36 -2.38 8.17
C VAL A 164 17.27 -3.90 8.01
N ARG A 165 17.82 -4.67 8.98
CA ARG A 165 17.72 -6.13 8.95
C ARG A 165 16.29 -6.64 9.01
N SER A 166 15.45 -6.05 9.88
CA SER A 166 14.03 -6.41 9.99
C SER A 166 13.27 -6.08 8.72
N ILE A 167 13.48 -4.90 8.14
CA ILE A 167 12.83 -4.48 6.90
C ILE A 167 13.27 -5.35 5.72
N SER A 168 14.56 -5.69 5.61
CA SER A 168 15.07 -6.58 4.56
C SER A 168 14.43 -7.96 4.65
N LEU A 169 14.27 -8.51 5.85
CA LEU A 169 13.62 -9.79 6.07
C LEU A 169 12.13 -9.74 5.69
N ILE A 170 11.43 -8.68 6.10
CA ILE A 170 10.04 -8.44 5.70
C ILE A 170 9.93 -8.32 4.18
N LEU A 171 10.82 -7.57 3.54
CA LEU A 171 10.83 -7.39 2.09
C LEU A 171 10.97 -8.75 1.37
N VAL A 172 11.90 -9.60 1.80
CA VAL A 172 12.07 -10.95 1.22
C VAL A 172 10.80 -11.78 1.36
N VAL A 173 10.20 -11.82 2.57
CA VAL A 173 8.95 -12.56 2.82
C VAL A 173 7.81 -12.04 1.94
N TYR A 174 7.67 -10.72 1.81
CA TYR A 174 6.64 -10.13 0.94
C TYR A 174 6.89 -10.41 -0.54
N CYS A 175 8.14 -10.32 -1.01
CA CYS A 175 8.49 -10.70 -2.39
C CYS A 175 8.10 -12.15 -2.68
N MET A 176 8.40 -13.07 -1.77
CA MET A 176 8.00 -14.49 -1.93
C MET A 176 6.47 -14.63 -1.98
N ASN A 177 5.76 -13.95 -1.10
CA ASN A 177 4.28 -14.02 -1.04
C ASN A 177 3.63 -13.51 -2.34
N PHE A 178 4.07 -12.35 -2.83
CA PHE A 178 3.52 -11.75 -4.06
C PHE A 178 3.96 -12.45 -5.34
N THR A 179 5.06 -13.19 -5.34
CA THR A 179 5.52 -13.98 -6.49
C THR A 179 4.79 -15.32 -6.56
N LEU A 180 4.46 -15.91 -5.41
CA LEU A 180 3.85 -17.24 -5.34
C LEU A 180 2.44 -17.27 -5.96
N ALA A 181 1.62 -16.25 -5.73
CA ALA A 181 0.25 -16.20 -6.23
C ALA A 181 0.17 -16.21 -7.78
N PRO A 182 0.86 -15.32 -8.53
CA PRO A 182 0.86 -15.37 -9.99
C PRO A 182 1.53 -16.64 -10.54
N LEU A 183 2.53 -17.17 -9.85
CA LEU A 183 3.17 -18.43 -10.22
C LEU A 183 2.19 -19.60 -10.12
N MET A 184 1.45 -19.71 -9.02
CA MET A 184 0.44 -20.74 -8.84
C MET A 184 -0.70 -20.62 -9.86
N ASN A 185 -1.15 -19.40 -10.17
CA ASN A 185 -2.13 -19.16 -11.22
C ASN A 185 -1.60 -19.57 -12.60
N GLY A 186 -0.34 -19.24 -12.91
CA GLY A 186 0.30 -19.64 -14.16
C GLY A 186 0.41 -21.16 -14.29
N ILE A 187 0.83 -21.86 -13.24
CA ILE A 187 0.90 -23.33 -13.20
C ILE A 187 -0.51 -23.93 -13.32
N GLY A 188 -1.48 -23.39 -12.60
CA GLY A 188 -2.87 -23.86 -12.64
C GLY A 188 -3.49 -23.77 -14.03
N SER A 189 -3.27 -22.64 -14.72
CA SER A 189 -3.80 -22.44 -16.07
C SER A 189 -3.08 -23.30 -17.12
N THR A 190 -1.76 -23.46 -17.01
CA THR A 190 -0.97 -24.19 -18.03
C THR A 190 -1.01 -25.72 -17.87
N LEU A 191 -0.97 -26.24 -16.65
CA LEU A 191 -0.92 -27.66 -16.38
C LEU A 191 -2.29 -28.29 -16.13
N TYR A 192 -3.22 -27.55 -15.54
CA TYR A 192 -4.53 -28.08 -15.16
C TYR A 192 -5.70 -27.46 -15.94
N GLY A 193 -5.45 -26.54 -16.85
CA GLY A 193 -6.49 -25.89 -17.66
C GLY A 193 -7.51 -25.11 -16.80
N LEU A 194 -7.15 -24.77 -15.57
CA LEU A 194 -7.99 -23.99 -14.67
C LEU A 194 -8.05 -22.55 -15.19
N LYS A 195 -9.26 -22.05 -15.41
CA LYS A 195 -9.52 -20.66 -15.78
C LYS A 195 -9.70 -19.77 -14.57
#